data_93173cd597596ba38d0f2eee9bc24045
#
_entry.id   93173cd597596ba38d0f2eee9bc24045
#
_cell.length_a   1.000
_cell.length_b   1.000
_cell.length_c   1.000
_cell.angle_alpha   90.00
_cell.angle_beta   90.00
_cell.angle_gamma   90.00
#
_symmetry.space_group_name_H-M   'P 1'
#
loop_
_entity.id
_entity.type
_entity.pdbx_description
1 polymer ?
#
loop_
_entity_poly.entity_id
_entity_poly.type
_entity_poly.pdbx_seq_one_letter_code
_entity_poly.pdbx_strand_id
1 'polypeptide(L)'
;MKNTLYLSLLLIFVMSCQTEASRQACKDRFEDGNYTLLKNATLFDGISEDIYQNYSVLIKDDLIIDVAPDSIICSPESAKVIALDGRFISPGLIESHGHQTFEELWDSTKVKLEKLVYGGVTGIRNMAGSVPMYNEWSKKINSGQVVGPNIYSSAFFAGQEFFNVDARLQKYRDFGYKPGSEDWIKIINDELDIPDAVVRAKNSGATGIKLYASLLPEWVQTIVNEANKVNIRVWSHAHLQFTETQNIVDLKLNSISHAEMLSHTISDNNEVVKNRERVDSIRVNSIFNKMIENEIFFDVTLELYYKYYGEDSDRAKFSTQIVKMALEMGVPIVAGSDSEGFWNQGKIALYDELITLVEKAGMSNHAALKSATYNPALLLGIDDEYGTISIGKKADIVAFNLSPLDDIRNIRQIHLTVKNGIIYSK
;
A
#
# COMPACT_ATOMS: atom_id res chain seq x y z
N MET A 1 -20.36 58.53 -29.86
CA MET A 1 -20.29 58.06 -28.46
C MET A 1 -21.49 57.22 -28.00
N LYS A 2 -22.59 57.08 -28.77
CA LYS A 2 -23.76 56.26 -28.33
C LYS A 2 -23.66 54.78 -28.74
N ASN A 3 -22.82 54.39 -29.69
CA ASN A 3 -22.75 53.01 -30.18
C ASN A 3 -21.79 52.11 -29.37
N THR A 4 -20.88 52.69 -28.60
CA THR A 4 -19.92 51.91 -27.79
C THR A 4 -20.53 51.38 -26.47
N LEU A 5 -21.59 52.08 -25.99
CA LEU A 5 -22.26 51.67 -24.71
C LEU A 5 -23.19 50.48 -24.90
N TYR A 6 -23.80 50.34 -26.11
CA TYR A 6 -24.66 49.20 -26.42
C TYR A 6 -23.88 47.89 -26.65
N LEU A 7 -22.66 47.99 -27.18
CA LEU A 7 -21.85 46.78 -27.41
C LEU A 7 -21.30 46.21 -26.11
N SER A 8 -20.91 47.06 -25.14
CA SER A 8 -20.47 46.63 -23.83
C SER A 8 -21.60 46.02 -22.97
N LEU A 9 -22.84 46.58 -23.05
CA LEU A 9 -23.99 45.99 -22.37
C LEU A 9 -24.41 44.64 -22.99
N LEU A 10 -24.31 44.49 -24.32
CA LEU A 10 -24.63 43.22 -25.00
C LEU A 10 -23.60 42.14 -24.66
N LEU A 11 -22.31 42.48 -24.56
CA LEU A 11 -21.27 41.55 -24.15
C LEU A 11 -21.44 41.08 -22.70
N ILE A 12 -21.81 41.99 -21.79
CA ILE A 12 -22.07 41.63 -20.38
C ILE A 12 -23.34 40.75 -20.27
N PHE A 13 -24.38 41.00 -21.08
CA PHE A 13 -25.58 40.20 -21.06
C PHE A 13 -25.36 38.79 -21.66
N VAL A 14 -24.56 38.65 -22.70
CA VAL A 14 -24.19 37.37 -23.31
C VAL A 14 -23.31 36.56 -22.40
N MET A 15 -22.36 37.18 -21.70
CA MET A 15 -21.51 36.50 -20.68
C MET A 15 -22.34 36.06 -19.46
N SER A 16 -23.29 36.89 -19.01
CA SER A 16 -24.21 36.54 -17.91
C SER A 16 -25.12 35.38 -18.29
N CYS A 17 -25.67 35.38 -19.52
CA CYS A 17 -26.54 34.30 -20.00
C CYS A 17 -25.81 32.98 -20.22
N GLN A 18 -24.54 33.02 -20.69
CA GLN A 18 -23.70 31.80 -20.79
C GLN A 18 -23.37 31.24 -19.41
N THR A 19 -23.12 32.07 -18.40
CA THR A 19 -22.85 31.63 -17.04
C THR A 19 -24.08 31.06 -16.34
N GLU A 20 -25.29 31.58 -16.58
CA GLU A 20 -26.53 31.01 -16.03
C GLU A 20 -26.93 29.69 -16.72
N ALA A 21 -26.82 29.61 -18.04
CA ALA A 21 -27.06 28.36 -18.77
C ALA A 21 -26.09 27.25 -18.38
N SER A 22 -24.81 27.57 -18.16
CA SER A 22 -23.81 26.59 -17.69
C SER A 22 -24.08 26.18 -16.23
N ARG A 23 -24.50 27.07 -15.37
CA ARG A 23 -24.92 26.75 -13.98
C ARG A 23 -26.18 25.88 -13.96
N GLN A 24 -27.17 26.12 -14.83
CA GLN A 24 -28.37 25.30 -14.90
C GLN A 24 -28.06 23.90 -15.44
N ALA A 25 -27.25 23.78 -16.49
CA ALA A 25 -26.79 22.51 -17.03
C ALA A 25 -25.94 21.73 -16.02
N CYS A 26 -25.28 22.43 -15.08
CA CYS A 26 -24.60 21.84 -13.96
C CYS A 26 -25.58 21.23 -12.95
N LYS A 27 -26.62 21.97 -12.56
CA LYS A 27 -27.64 21.53 -11.57
C LYS A 27 -28.38 20.27 -12.01
N ASP A 28 -28.69 20.17 -13.30
CA ASP A 28 -29.49 19.08 -13.87
C ASP A 28 -28.68 17.75 -14.02
N ARG A 29 -27.39 17.76 -13.71
CA ARG A 29 -26.51 16.57 -13.83
C ARG A 29 -26.51 15.65 -12.61
N PHE A 30 -27.01 16.11 -11.47
CA PHE A 30 -26.84 15.40 -10.20
C PHE A 30 -28.11 14.75 -9.71
N GLU A 31 -28.04 13.46 -9.41
CA GLU A 31 -29.07 12.70 -8.74
C GLU A 31 -29.00 12.94 -7.21
N ASP A 32 -30.02 12.49 -6.48
CA ASP A 32 -29.97 12.51 -5.01
C ASP A 32 -28.74 11.71 -4.47
N GLY A 33 -28.11 12.24 -3.44
CA GLY A 33 -26.93 11.63 -2.82
C GLY A 33 -26.19 12.58 -1.90
N ASN A 34 -25.21 12.05 -1.17
CA ASN A 34 -24.32 12.84 -0.32
C ASN A 34 -23.11 13.29 -1.13
N TYR A 35 -23.01 14.57 -1.39
CA TYR A 35 -21.92 15.14 -2.16
C TYR A 35 -20.91 15.86 -1.27
N THR A 36 -19.63 15.64 -1.53
CA THR A 36 -18.52 16.40 -0.94
C THR A 36 -17.62 16.93 -2.05
N LEU A 37 -17.34 18.23 -2.03
CA LEU A 37 -16.39 18.88 -2.93
C LEU A 37 -15.12 19.22 -2.15
N LEU A 38 -14.02 18.54 -2.46
CA LEU A 38 -12.67 18.96 -2.04
C LEU A 38 -12.21 20.04 -3.01
N LYS A 39 -12.19 21.29 -2.57
CA LYS A 39 -12.05 22.46 -3.43
C LYS A 39 -10.65 23.04 -3.38
N ASN A 40 -10.09 23.36 -4.56
CA ASN A 40 -8.83 24.08 -4.72
C ASN A 40 -7.64 23.39 -4.06
N ALA A 41 -7.24 22.25 -4.61
CA ALA A 41 -6.09 21.45 -4.17
C ALA A 41 -4.91 21.54 -5.14
N THR A 42 -3.72 21.25 -4.65
CA THR A 42 -2.56 20.78 -5.42
C THR A 42 -2.64 19.26 -5.44
N LEU A 43 -2.91 18.65 -6.61
CA LEU A 43 -3.27 17.25 -6.73
C LEU A 43 -2.14 16.42 -7.34
N PHE A 44 -1.78 15.34 -6.63
CA PHE A 44 -1.04 14.19 -7.13
C PHE A 44 -2.03 13.03 -7.32
N ASP A 45 -2.19 12.57 -8.56
CA ASP A 45 -3.20 11.55 -8.89
C ASP A 45 -2.80 10.11 -8.54
N GLY A 46 -1.54 9.89 -8.18
CA GLY A 46 -0.97 8.57 -7.84
C GLY A 46 -0.10 7.95 -8.96
N ILE A 47 -0.22 8.42 -10.19
CA ILE A 47 0.47 7.83 -11.36
C ILE A 47 1.33 8.85 -12.10
N SER A 48 0.76 10.02 -12.40
CA SER A 48 1.35 11.05 -13.26
C SER A 48 2.57 11.69 -12.62
N GLU A 49 3.58 11.99 -13.44
CA GLU A 49 4.69 12.84 -13.00
C GLU A 49 4.25 14.31 -12.85
N ASP A 50 3.15 14.69 -13.49
CA ASP A 50 2.58 16.04 -13.41
C ASP A 50 1.79 16.23 -12.12
N ILE A 51 1.91 17.44 -11.55
CA ILE A 51 1.15 17.87 -10.38
C ILE A 51 0.15 18.94 -10.82
N TYR A 52 -1.12 18.68 -10.54
CA TYR A 52 -2.22 19.51 -11.00
C TYR A 52 -2.55 20.59 -9.96
N GLN A 53 -2.32 21.86 -10.34
CA GLN A 53 -2.60 23.02 -9.47
C GLN A 53 -4.05 23.47 -9.62
N ASN A 54 -4.67 23.91 -8.49
CA ASN A 54 -6.02 24.43 -8.46
C ASN A 54 -7.05 23.44 -9.03
N TYR A 55 -6.94 22.17 -8.67
CA TYR A 55 -7.89 21.12 -8.98
C TYR A 55 -8.85 20.89 -7.83
N SER A 56 -10.02 20.40 -8.17
CA SER A 56 -11.04 20.00 -7.19
C SER A 56 -11.51 18.58 -7.49
N VAL A 57 -11.95 17.89 -6.44
CA VAL A 57 -12.45 16.51 -6.51
C VAL A 57 -13.88 16.51 -5.98
N LEU A 58 -14.81 16.04 -6.79
CA LEU A 58 -16.20 15.83 -6.39
C LEU A 58 -16.43 14.36 -6.05
N ILE A 59 -16.95 14.13 -4.86
CA ILE A 59 -17.26 12.82 -4.30
C ILE A 59 -18.75 12.69 -4.14
N LYS A 60 -19.35 11.58 -4.58
CA LYS A 60 -20.72 11.15 -4.27
C LYS A 60 -20.66 9.89 -3.42
N ASP A 61 -21.17 9.96 -2.21
CA ASP A 61 -21.11 8.87 -1.22
C ASP A 61 -19.65 8.41 -0.99
N ASP A 62 -19.23 7.27 -1.51
CA ASP A 62 -17.87 6.73 -1.37
C ASP A 62 -17.04 6.77 -2.69
N LEU A 63 -17.60 7.35 -3.78
CA LEU A 63 -16.97 7.34 -5.10
C LEU A 63 -16.53 8.73 -5.55
N ILE A 64 -15.40 8.80 -6.21
CA ILE A 64 -14.95 9.98 -6.96
C ILE A 64 -15.74 10.04 -8.27
N ILE A 65 -16.51 11.12 -8.48
CA ILE A 65 -17.34 11.26 -9.67
C ILE A 65 -16.86 12.34 -10.62
N ASP A 66 -16.01 13.26 -10.17
CA ASP A 66 -15.37 14.25 -11.03
C ASP A 66 -14.03 14.72 -10.45
N VAL A 67 -13.06 15.00 -11.32
CA VAL A 67 -11.74 15.57 -11.00
C VAL A 67 -11.41 16.58 -12.08
N ALA A 68 -11.41 17.86 -11.75
CA ALA A 68 -11.22 18.92 -12.74
C ALA A 68 -10.59 20.18 -12.13
N PRO A 69 -10.07 21.12 -12.95
CA PRO A 69 -9.70 22.43 -12.50
C PRO A 69 -10.85 23.12 -11.74
N ASP A 70 -10.52 23.79 -10.62
CA ASP A 70 -11.53 24.44 -9.75
C ASP A 70 -12.43 25.44 -10.49
N SER A 71 -11.92 26.02 -11.58
CA SER A 71 -12.64 26.99 -12.40
C SER A 71 -13.79 26.40 -13.24
N ILE A 72 -13.76 25.08 -13.48
CA ILE A 72 -14.74 24.40 -14.36
C ILE A 72 -15.47 23.25 -13.69
N ILE A 73 -15.05 22.80 -12.51
CA ILE A 73 -15.72 21.71 -11.82
C ILE A 73 -17.16 22.07 -11.48
N CYS A 74 -18.03 21.11 -11.69
CA CYS A 74 -19.45 21.26 -11.45
C CYS A 74 -19.84 20.47 -10.19
N SER A 75 -20.60 21.07 -9.27
CA SER A 75 -21.10 20.41 -8.07
C SER A 75 -22.52 20.85 -7.75
N PRO A 76 -23.37 19.98 -7.13
CA PRO A 76 -24.70 20.39 -6.68
C PRO A 76 -24.57 21.41 -5.53
N GLU A 77 -25.60 22.26 -5.39
CA GLU A 77 -25.65 23.26 -4.30
C GLU A 77 -25.70 22.62 -2.91
N SER A 78 -26.16 21.37 -2.82
CA SER A 78 -26.19 20.57 -1.58
C SER A 78 -24.84 20.00 -1.18
N ALA A 79 -23.82 20.11 -2.05
CA ALA A 79 -22.52 19.54 -1.76
C ALA A 79 -21.85 20.19 -0.53
N LYS A 80 -21.34 19.37 0.35
CA LYS A 80 -20.46 19.83 1.44
C LYS A 80 -19.13 20.26 0.84
N VAL A 81 -18.83 21.56 0.91
CA VAL A 81 -17.57 22.12 0.38
C VAL A 81 -16.51 22.13 1.46
N ILE A 82 -15.36 21.53 1.16
CA ILE A 82 -14.13 21.56 1.98
C ILE A 82 -13.08 22.36 1.20
N ALA A 83 -12.82 23.58 1.63
CA ALA A 83 -11.77 24.41 1.04
C ALA A 83 -10.38 23.88 1.46
N LEU A 84 -9.58 23.47 0.50
CA LEU A 84 -8.22 22.99 0.74
C LEU A 84 -7.17 24.10 0.61
N ASP A 85 -7.55 25.25 0.01
CA ASP A 85 -6.71 26.46 -0.08
C ASP A 85 -5.31 26.18 -0.66
N GLY A 86 -5.26 25.37 -1.72
CA GLY A 86 -4.02 24.98 -2.39
C GLY A 86 -3.25 23.85 -1.69
N ARG A 87 -3.77 23.26 -0.60
CA ARG A 87 -3.13 22.12 0.08
C ARG A 87 -2.92 20.94 -0.86
N PHE A 88 -1.84 20.22 -0.62
CA PHE A 88 -1.49 19.03 -1.38
C PHE A 88 -2.41 17.86 -1.04
N ILE A 89 -2.90 17.15 -2.07
CA ILE A 89 -3.66 15.91 -1.90
C ILE A 89 -3.01 14.76 -2.68
N SER A 90 -3.13 13.56 -2.12
CA SER A 90 -2.73 12.29 -2.75
C SER A 90 -3.81 11.24 -2.54
N PRO A 91 -3.76 10.09 -3.25
CA PRO A 91 -4.50 8.90 -2.85
C PRO A 91 -4.17 8.51 -1.41
N GLY A 92 -5.07 7.77 -0.77
CA GLY A 92 -4.85 7.20 0.56
C GLY A 92 -3.61 6.32 0.61
N LEU A 93 -2.84 6.42 1.69
CA LEU A 93 -1.63 5.63 1.87
C LEU A 93 -1.95 4.17 2.19
N ILE A 94 -1.16 3.25 1.66
CA ILE A 94 -1.26 1.81 1.90
C ILE A 94 0.06 1.31 2.52
N GLU A 95 -0.02 0.80 3.75
CA GLU A 95 1.08 0.10 4.41
C GLU A 95 1.22 -1.30 3.81
N SER A 96 2.34 -1.58 3.12
CA SER A 96 2.51 -2.82 2.36
C SER A 96 3.10 -3.97 3.17
N HIS A 97 3.58 -3.75 4.39
CA HIS A 97 4.15 -4.80 5.22
C HIS A 97 3.92 -4.53 6.71
N GLY A 98 2.78 -4.94 7.20
CA GLY A 98 2.47 -4.86 8.61
C GLY A 98 2.36 -6.24 9.26
N HIS A 99 2.67 -6.29 10.55
CA HIS A 99 2.49 -7.46 11.42
C HIS A 99 1.61 -7.08 12.59
N GLN A 100 0.41 -6.56 12.32
CA GLN A 100 -0.51 -6.25 13.37
C GLN A 100 -1.08 -7.54 13.94
N THR A 101 -0.62 -7.94 15.09
CA THR A 101 -1.33 -8.91 15.91
C THR A 101 -2.44 -8.15 16.62
N PHE A 102 -3.68 -8.39 16.23
CA PHE A 102 -4.85 -7.83 16.90
C PHE A 102 -5.16 -8.67 18.14
N GLU A 103 -4.24 -8.64 19.06
CA GLU A 103 -4.35 -9.39 20.29
C GLU A 103 -5.36 -8.72 21.22
N GLU A 104 -6.25 -9.50 21.72
CA GLU A 104 -7.02 -9.44 22.99
C GLU A 104 -7.62 -8.10 23.45
N LEU A 105 -7.03 -6.97 23.15
CA LEU A 105 -7.51 -5.68 23.61
C LEU A 105 -8.24 -4.95 22.48
N TRP A 106 -9.49 -5.31 22.25
CA TRP A 106 -10.38 -4.66 21.28
C TRP A 106 -10.27 -3.14 21.33
N ASP A 107 -10.24 -2.54 22.51
CA ASP A 107 -10.15 -1.08 22.67
C ASP A 107 -8.81 -0.53 22.20
N SER A 108 -7.69 -1.17 22.49
CA SER A 108 -6.38 -0.71 22.03
C SER A 108 -6.19 -0.86 20.53
N THR A 109 -6.70 -1.94 19.95
CA THR A 109 -6.68 -2.17 18.50
C THR A 109 -7.56 -1.14 17.78
N LYS A 110 -8.77 -0.89 18.28
CA LYS A 110 -9.67 0.13 17.74
C LYS A 110 -8.99 1.50 17.68
N VAL A 111 -8.35 1.93 18.78
CA VAL A 111 -7.62 3.21 18.83
C VAL A 111 -6.46 3.24 17.83
N LYS A 112 -5.75 2.14 17.64
CA LYS A 112 -4.67 2.05 16.65
C LYS A 112 -5.20 2.17 15.22
N LEU A 113 -6.25 1.43 14.88
CA LEU A 113 -6.88 1.48 13.55
C LEU A 113 -7.40 2.88 13.23
N GLU A 114 -8.07 3.52 14.19
CA GLU A 114 -8.54 4.89 14.05
C GLU A 114 -7.40 5.87 13.78
N LYS A 115 -6.31 5.79 14.56
CA LYS A 115 -5.13 6.64 14.36
C LYS A 115 -4.47 6.45 13.00
N LEU A 116 -4.49 5.25 12.42
CA LEU A 116 -3.99 5.01 11.06
C LEU A 116 -4.78 5.85 10.06
N VAL A 117 -6.11 5.83 10.13
CA VAL A 117 -6.97 6.61 9.23
C VAL A 117 -6.73 8.12 9.43
N TYR A 118 -6.71 8.62 10.68
CA TYR A 118 -6.37 10.03 10.94
C TYR A 118 -4.96 10.42 10.50
N GLY A 119 -4.09 9.43 10.30
CA GLY A 119 -2.75 9.59 9.74
C GLY A 119 -2.66 9.29 8.24
N GLY A 120 -3.77 9.24 7.51
CA GLY A 120 -3.74 9.07 6.05
C GLY A 120 -3.55 7.64 5.56
N VAL A 121 -3.41 6.64 6.45
CA VAL A 121 -3.29 5.24 6.03
C VAL A 121 -4.69 4.64 5.89
N THR A 122 -5.10 4.40 4.65
CA THR A 122 -6.43 3.88 4.31
C THR A 122 -6.45 2.40 3.96
N GLY A 123 -5.29 1.80 3.75
CA GLY A 123 -5.12 0.36 3.48
C GLY A 123 -3.89 -0.21 4.19
N ILE A 124 -3.97 -1.47 4.58
CA ILE A 124 -2.84 -2.22 5.18
C ILE A 124 -2.78 -3.63 4.63
N ARG A 125 -1.60 -4.06 4.18
CA ARG A 125 -1.31 -5.46 3.89
C ARG A 125 -0.67 -6.09 5.12
N ASN A 126 -1.38 -7.03 5.75
CA ASN A 126 -0.88 -7.72 6.94
C ASN A 126 -0.25 -9.05 6.56
N MET A 127 1.06 -9.19 6.80
CA MET A 127 1.90 -10.27 6.28
C MET A 127 1.94 -11.52 7.16
N ALA A 128 1.35 -11.46 8.34
CA ALA A 128 1.03 -12.59 9.22
C ALA A 128 0.00 -12.18 10.25
N GLY A 129 -0.71 -13.15 10.81
CA GLY A 129 -1.71 -12.94 11.85
C GLY A 129 -2.94 -13.79 11.66
N SER A 130 -3.92 -13.67 12.55
CA SER A 130 -5.15 -14.45 12.48
C SER A 130 -6.09 -13.92 11.39
N VAL A 131 -6.18 -14.61 10.27
CA VAL A 131 -7.09 -14.26 9.16
C VAL A 131 -8.55 -14.18 9.64
N PRO A 132 -9.08 -15.11 10.46
CA PRO A 132 -10.43 -14.98 11.00
C PRO A 132 -10.66 -13.68 11.77
N MET A 133 -9.69 -13.27 12.59
CA MET A 133 -9.76 -12.03 13.36
C MET A 133 -9.75 -10.79 12.45
N TYR A 134 -8.91 -10.78 11.42
CA TYR A 134 -8.90 -9.69 10.43
C TYR A 134 -10.21 -9.58 9.66
N ASN A 135 -10.81 -10.70 9.32
CA ASN A 135 -12.13 -10.72 8.68
C ASN A 135 -13.21 -10.12 9.60
N GLU A 136 -13.13 -10.36 10.90
CA GLU A 136 -14.06 -9.76 11.87
C GLU A 136 -13.85 -8.24 11.97
N TRP A 137 -12.61 -7.78 12.04
CA TRP A 137 -12.29 -6.34 12.01
C TRP A 137 -12.74 -5.68 10.70
N SER A 138 -12.48 -6.32 9.57
CA SER A 138 -12.92 -5.82 8.26
C SER A 138 -14.44 -5.66 8.20
N LYS A 139 -15.21 -6.61 8.74
CA LYS A 139 -16.68 -6.49 8.83
C LYS A 139 -17.11 -5.28 9.68
N LYS A 140 -16.45 -5.04 10.81
CA LYS A 140 -16.75 -3.89 11.68
C LYS A 140 -16.35 -2.55 11.03
N ILE A 141 -15.23 -2.52 10.32
CA ILE A 141 -14.79 -1.34 9.56
C ILE A 141 -15.77 -1.05 8.43
N ASN A 142 -16.12 -2.06 7.63
CA ASN A 142 -17.01 -1.90 6.47
C ASN A 142 -18.44 -1.53 6.88
N SER A 143 -18.89 -1.93 8.08
CA SER A 143 -20.20 -1.53 8.63
C SER A 143 -20.18 -0.15 9.31
N GLY A 144 -19.02 0.52 9.39
CA GLY A 144 -18.87 1.81 10.09
C GLY A 144 -18.89 1.72 11.63
N GLN A 145 -18.90 0.51 12.20
CA GLN A 145 -18.82 0.32 13.66
C GLN A 145 -17.46 0.70 14.24
N VAL A 146 -16.41 0.59 13.42
CA VAL A 146 -15.03 0.93 13.77
C VAL A 146 -14.42 1.76 12.65
N VAL A 147 -13.73 2.81 13.02
CA VAL A 147 -12.87 3.56 12.10
C VAL A 147 -11.57 2.78 11.90
N GLY A 148 -11.21 2.47 10.67
CA GLY A 148 -10.00 1.73 10.36
C GLY A 148 -9.71 1.66 8.86
N PRO A 149 -8.46 1.33 8.48
CA PRO A 149 -8.09 1.09 7.08
C PRO A 149 -8.67 -0.22 6.56
N ASN A 150 -8.71 -0.39 5.23
CA ASN A 150 -8.97 -1.68 4.62
C ASN A 150 -7.85 -2.67 5.00
N ILE A 151 -8.21 -3.91 5.37
CA ILE A 151 -7.25 -4.92 5.81
C ILE A 151 -7.14 -6.02 4.76
N TYR A 152 -5.92 -6.19 4.22
CA TYR A 152 -5.56 -7.24 3.27
C TYR A 152 -4.67 -8.25 3.98
N SER A 153 -5.24 -9.38 4.39
CA SER A 153 -4.57 -10.38 5.22
C SER A 153 -3.93 -11.48 4.41
N SER A 154 -2.80 -12.03 4.89
CA SER A 154 -2.16 -13.20 4.31
C SER A 154 -2.41 -14.47 5.11
N ALA A 155 -2.70 -15.56 4.43
CA ALA A 155 -2.39 -16.88 4.95
C ALA A 155 -0.86 -17.04 4.99
N PHE A 156 -0.38 -17.91 5.87
CA PHE A 156 1.02 -18.05 6.18
C PHE A 156 1.48 -19.50 5.98
N PHE A 157 2.43 -19.73 5.06
CA PHE A 157 2.97 -21.04 4.74
C PHE A 157 4.48 -21.11 5.01
N ALA A 158 4.91 -22.17 5.68
CA ALA A 158 6.33 -22.47 5.88
C ALA A 158 6.54 -23.97 6.05
N GLY A 159 7.79 -24.42 5.91
CA GLY A 159 8.15 -25.81 6.21
C GLY A 159 8.24 -26.08 7.72
N GLN A 160 8.34 -27.37 8.09
CA GLN A 160 8.34 -27.85 9.48
C GLN A 160 9.45 -27.23 10.33
N GLU A 161 10.64 -27.02 9.78
CA GLU A 161 11.76 -26.48 10.54
C GLU A 161 11.47 -25.08 11.08
N PHE A 162 10.83 -24.23 10.29
CA PHE A 162 10.40 -22.92 10.74
C PHE A 162 9.45 -23.01 11.95
N PHE A 163 8.47 -23.92 11.89
CA PHE A 163 7.49 -24.11 12.97
C PHE A 163 8.12 -24.67 14.26
N ASN A 164 9.27 -25.30 14.17
CA ASN A 164 9.99 -25.85 15.31
C ASN A 164 10.78 -24.79 16.09
N VAL A 165 11.22 -23.72 15.42
CA VAL A 165 12.18 -22.77 16.00
C VAL A 165 11.66 -21.35 16.18
N ASP A 166 10.58 -20.94 15.48
CA ASP A 166 10.10 -19.57 15.55
C ASP A 166 9.25 -19.32 16.81
N ALA A 167 9.82 -18.54 17.75
CA ALA A 167 9.20 -18.22 19.02
C ALA A 167 7.88 -17.41 18.87
N ARG A 168 7.69 -16.69 17.76
CA ARG A 168 6.47 -15.90 17.50
C ARG A 168 5.25 -16.78 17.37
N LEU A 169 5.42 -18.04 17.00
CA LEU A 169 4.32 -19.02 16.92
C LEU A 169 3.70 -19.37 18.29
N GLN A 170 4.42 -19.09 19.39
CA GLN A 170 3.88 -19.28 20.73
C GLN A 170 2.66 -18.37 20.96
N LYS A 171 2.70 -17.15 20.47
CA LYS A 171 1.55 -16.23 20.56
C LYS A 171 0.28 -16.83 19.99
N TYR A 172 0.34 -17.50 18.83
CA TYR A 172 -0.84 -18.16 18.25
C TYR A 172 -1.37 -19.29 19.13
N ARG A 173 -0.47 -20.05 19.79
CA ARG A 173 -0.85 -21.11 20.71
C ARG A 173 -1.54 -20.55 21.95
N ASP A 174 -1.06 -19.40 22.45
CA ASP A 174 -1.64 -18.71 23.59
C ASP A 174 -3.07 -18.24 23.31
N PHE A 175 -3.41 -17.96 22.04
CA PHE A 175 -4.77 -17.66 21.57
C PHE A 175 -5.61 -18.90 21.21
N GLY A 176 -5.10 -20.10 21.49
CA GLY A 176 -5.82 -21.34 21.24
C GLY A 176 -5.75 -21.86 19.81
N TYR A 177 -5.00 -21.20 18.93
CA TYR A 177 -4.74 -21.71 17.57
C TYR A 177 -3.72 -22.84 17.59
N LYS A 178 -3.79 -23.68 16.57
CA LYS A 178 -2.83 -24.77 16.33
C LYS A 178 -1.98 -24.44 15.09
N PRO A 179 -0.87 -23.69 15.22
CA PRO A 179 -0.02 -23.35 14.10
C PRO A 179 0.33 -24.59 13.27
N GLY A 180 0.13 -24.49 11.96
CA GLY A 180 0.31 -25.59 11.01
C GLY A 180 -0.97 -26.37 10.68
N SER A 181 -2.01 -26.29 11.49
CA SER A 181 -3.27 -27.00 11.27
C SER A 181 -4.43 -26.09 10.87
N GLU A 182 -4.31 -24.79 11.08
CA GLU A 182 -5.32 -23.81 10.70
C GLU A 182 -5.39 -23.64 9.17
N ASP A 183 -6.53 -23.20 8.62
CA ASP A 183 -6.71 -22.99 7.19
C ASP A 183 -5.83 -21.86 6.63
N TRP A 184 -5.40 -20.95 7.47
CA TRP A 184 -4.60 -19.77 7.14
C TRP A 184 -3.15 -19.85 7.65
N ILE A 185 -2.75 -20.88 8.41
CA ILE A 185 -1.38 -21.08 8.89
C ILE A 185 -0.99 -22.54 8.72
N LYS A 186 -0.18 -22.82 7.69
CA LYS A 186 0.10 -24.18 7.23
C LYS A 186 1.56 -24.56 7.33
N ILE A 187 1.80 -25.78 7.81
CA ILE A 187 3.06 -26.49 7.64
C ILE A 187 2.99 -27.20 6.30
N ILE A 188 3.94 -26.96 5.43
CA ILE A 188 4.13 -27.66 4.18
C ILE A 188 5.23 -28.71 4.40
N ASN A 189 4.85 -29.97 4.36
CA ASN A 189 5.75 -31.13 4.54
C ASN A 189 5.70 -32.10 3.36
N ASP A 190 4.65 -32.02 2.55
CA ASP A 190 4.45 -32.86 1.38
C ASP A 190 3.84 -32.00 0.26
N GLU A 191 4.33 -32.20 -0.95
CA GLU A 191 3.81 -31.50 -2.12
C GLU A 191 2.36 -31.86 -2.41
N LEU A 192 1.92 -33.07 -2.08
CA LEU A 192 0.55 -33.54 -2.29
C LEU A 192 -0.50 -32.79 -1.47
N ASP A 193 -0.08 -32.17 -0.35
CA ASP A 193 -0.99 -31.40 0.52
C ASP A 193 -1.19 -29.95 0.03
N ILE A 194 -0.35 -29.47 -0.89
CA ILE A 194 -0.34 -28.07 -1.33
C ILE A 194 -1.63 -27.64 -2.02
N PRO A 195 -2.24 -28.40 -2.94
CA PRO A 195 -3.48 -27.99 -3.59
C PRO A 195 -4.62 -27.73 -2.59
N ASP A 196 -4.82 -28.63 -1.63
CA ASP A 196 -5.83 -28.45 -0.56
C ASP A 196 -5.48 -27.25 0.33
N ALA A 197 -4.21 -27.10 0.73
CA ALA A 197 -3.76 -26.00 1.58
C ALA A 197 -4.04 -24.63 0.94
N VAL A 198 -3.78 -24.48 -0.37
CA VAL A 198 -4.03 -23.24 -1.12
C VAL A 198 -5.53 -22.92 -1.22
N VAL A 199 -6.37 -23.92 -1.50
CA VAL A 199 -7.83 -23.77 -1.54
C VAL A 199 -8.36 -23.37 -0.17
N ARG A 200 -7.88 -23.98 0.91
CA ARG A 200 -8.29 -23.64 2.30
C ARG A 200 -7.84 -22.24 2.68
N ALA A 201 -6.62 -21.82 2.33
CA ALA A 201 -6.15 -20.47 2.51
C ALA A 201 -7.07 -19.44 1.82
N LYS A 202 -7.45 -19.69 0.56
CA LYS A 202 -8.41 -18.84 -0.16
C LYS A 202 -9.76 -18.78 0.56
N ASN A 203 -10.28 -19.92 0.96
CA ASN A 203 -11.59 -20.03 1.62
C ASN A 203 -11.62 -19.43 3.03
N SER A 204 -10.46 -19.31 3.69
CA SER A 204 -10.36 -18.61 4.98
C SER A 204 -10.62 -17.11 4.87
N GLY A 205 -10.65 -16.57 3.65
CA GLY A 205 -10.78 -15.13 3.36
C GLY A 205 -9.45 -14.39 3.30
N ALA A 206 -8.33 -15.10 3.26
CA ALA A 206 -7.03 -14.47 3.04
C ALA A 206 -6.95 -13.84 1.65
N THR A 207 -6.36 -12.65 1.56
CA THR A 207 -6.14 -11.92 0.30
C THR A 207 -4.96 -12.51 -0.49
N GLY A 208 -3.99 -13.07 0.22
CA GLY A 208 -2.81 -13.71 -0.37
C GLY A 208 -2.20 -14.76 0.55
N ILE A 209 -1.16 -15.43 0.07
CA ILE A 209 -0.35 -16.40 0.81
C ILE A 209 1.04 -15.81 0.98
N LYS A 210 1.53 -15.71 2.22
CA LYS A 210 2.92 -15.35 2.54
C LYS A 210 3.76 -16.61 2.75
N LEU A 211 4.80 -16.75 1.96
CA LEU A 211 5.83 -17.78 2.11
C LEU A 211 6.94 -17.28 3.01
N TYR A 212 7.27 -18.05 4.06
CA TYR A 212 8.21 -17.61 5.09
C TYR A 212 9.59 -18.26 4.98
N ALA A 213 9.70 -19.55 5.27
CA ALA A 213 11.00 -20.25 5.27
C ALA A 213 10.82 -21.77 5.17
N SER A 214 11.95 -22.48 5.02
CA SER A 214 12.05 -23.94 5.03
C SER A 214 11.18 -24.61 3.97
N LEU A 215 11.01 -23.96 2.81
CA LEU A 215 10.26 -24.48 1.66
C LEU A 215 11.22 -24.91 0.55
N LEU A 216 10.97 -26.08 -0.04
CA LEU A 216 11.73 -26.61 -1.17
C LEU A 216 11.31 -25.90 -2.48
N PRO A 217 12.21 -25.79 -3.48
CA PRO A 217 11.91 -25.12 -4.75
C PRO A 217 10.66 -25.67 -5.46
N GLU A 218 10.50 -26.98 -5.50
CA GLU A 218 9.35 -27.67 -6.09
C GLU A 218 8.04 -27.34 -5.35
N TRP A 219 8.08 -27.21 -4.03
CA TRP A 219 6.91 -26.80 -3.23
C TRP A 219 6.49 -25.36 -3.53
N VAL A 220 7.47 -24.45 -3.62
CA VAL A 220 7.21 -23.04 -3.96
C VAL A 220 6.58 -22.94 -5.35
N GLN A 221 7.12 -23.69 -6.33
CA GLN A 221 6.56 -23.78 -7.69
C GLN A 221 5.12 -24.28 -7.66
N THR A 222 4.83 -25.36 -6.92
CA THR A 222 3.49 -25.93 -6.80
C THR A 222 2.53 -24.97 -6.10
N ILE A 223 2.96 -24.29 -5.02
CA ILE A 223 2.13 -23.25 -4.35
C ILE A 223 1.75 -22.15 -5.33
N VAL A 224 2.71 -21.60 -6.10
CA VAL A 224 2.43 -20.53 -7.06
C VAL A 224 1.47 -21.01 -8.16
N ASN A 225 1.66 -22.22 -8.68
CA ASN A 225 0.79 -22.80 -9.70
C ASN A 225 -0.66 -22.98 -9.19
N GLU A 226 -0.82 -23.53 -7.98
CA GLU A 226 -2.14 -23.74 -7.38
C GLU A 226 -2.81 -22.40 -6.99
N ALA A 227 -2.04 -21.45 -6.49
CA ALA A 227 -2.53 -20.11 -6.16
C ALA A 227 -3.09 -19.39 -7.40
N ASN A 228 -2.41 -19.50 -8.54
CA ASN A 228 -2.89 -18.94 -9.82
C ASN A 228 -4.21 -19.57 -10.27
N LYS A 229 -4.43 -20.89 -10.07
CA LYS A 229 -5.71 -21.55 -10.43
C LYS A 229 -6.90 -21.01 -9.66
N VAL A 230 -6.70 -20.62 -8.40
CA VAL A 230 -7.77 -20.11 -7.54
C VAL A 230 -7.77 -18.58 -7.40
N ASN A 231 -6.90 -17.90 -8.16
CA ASN A 231 -6.74 -16.45 -8.13
C ASN A 231 -6.52 -15.92 -6.69
N ILE A 232 -5.49 -16.43 -6.01
CA ILE A 232 -4.97 -15.88 -4.76
C ILE A 232 -3.52 -15.44 -4.96
N ARG A 233 -3.15 -14.29 -4.40
CA ARG A 233 -1.81 -13.73 -4.55
C ARG A 233 -0.79 -14.49 -3.73
N VAL A 234 0.47 -14.51 -4.20
CA VAL A 234 1.60 -15.09 -3.45
C VAL A 234 2.63 -14.02 -3.19
N TRP A 235 3.02 -13.90 -1.94
CA TRP A 235 4.05 -13.02 -1.43
C TRP A 235 5.11 -13.85 -0.71
N SER A 236 6.38 -13.57 -0.91
CA SER A 236 7.45 -14.40 -0.37
C SER A 236 8.48 -13.58 0.38
N HIS A 237 9.16 -14.18 1.34
CA HIS A 237 10.49 -13.71 1.71
C HIS A 237 11.41 -13.81 0.48
N ALA A 238 12.41 -12.95 0.38
CA ALA A 238 13.37 -13.01 -0.72
C ALA A 238 14.25 -14.27 -0.67
N HIS A 239 14.37 -14.90 0.50
CA HIS A 239 15.10 -16.17 0.70
C HIS A 239 14.29 -17.10 1.62
N LEU A 240 14.14 -18.36 1.24
CA LEU A 240 13.33 -19.35 1.95
C LEU A 240 14.13 -20.51 2.56
N GLN A 241 15.39 -20.28 2.91
CA GLN A 241 16.34 -21.25 3.46
C GLN A 241 16.72 -22.35 2.46
N PHE A 242 15.77 -23.09 1.92
CA PHE A 242 16.02 -24.16 0.92
C PHE A 242 15.77 -23.71 -0.53
N THR A 243 15.16 -22.53 -0.72
CA THR A 243 14.90 -21.96 -2.04
C THR A 243 15.57 -20.59 -2.16
N GLU A 244 16.48 -20.49 -3.10
CA GLU A 244 17.23 -19.26 -3.39
C GLU A 244 16.33 -18.23 -4.08
N THR A 245 16.71 -16.96 -3.95
CA THR A 245 15.96 -15.83 -4.53
C THR A 245 15.78 -15.97 -6.04
N GLN A 246 16.80 -16.45 -6.77
CA GLN A 246 16.70 -16.64 -8.22
C GLN A 246 15.53 -17.58 -8.57
N ASN A 247 15.42 -18.72 -7.88
CA ASN A 247 14.34 -19.68 -8.11
C ASN A 247 12.97 -19.09 -7.77
N ILE A 248 12.90 -18.19 -6.76
CA ILE A 248 11.66 -17.50 -6.37
C ILE A 248 11.21 -16.54 -7.46
N VAL A 249 12.12 -15.69 -7.98
CA VAL A 249 11.78 -14.66 -8.95
C VAL A 249 11.55 -15.22 -10.37
N ASP A 250 12.03 -16.43 -10.65
CA ASP A 250 11.69 -17.15 -11.89
C ASP A 250 10.21 -17.55 -11.94
N LEU A 251 9.53 -17.58 -10.78
CA LEU A 251 8.10 -17.84 -10.68
C LEU A 251 7.31 -16.52 -10.80
N LYS A 252 6.08 -16.61 -11.31
CA LYS A 252 5.16 -15.45 -11.38
C LYS A 252 4.42 -15.26 -10.05
N LEU A 253 5.14 -14.86 -9.01
CA LEU A 253 4.58 -14.43 -7.74
C LEU A 253 4.47 -12.89 -7.69
N ASN A 254 3.76 -12.34 -6.72
CA ASN A 254 3.42 -10.92 -6.74
C ASN A 254 4.45 -10.03 -6.05
N SER A 255 5.12 -10.49 -5.00
CA SER A 255 6.21 -9.72 -4.36
C SER A 255 7.19 -10.58 -3.60
N ILE A 256 8.44 -10.10 -3.51
CA ILE A 256 9.41 -10.57 -2.52
C ILE A 256 9.67 -9.49 -1.48
N SER A 257 10.00 -9.90 -0.24
CA SER A 257 10.22 -8.99 0.88
C SER A 257 11.64 -9.07 1.42
N HIS A 258 12.12 -7.95 1.99
CA HIS A 258 13.37 -7.81 2.74
C HIS A 258 14.63 -7.73 1.89
N ALA A 259 15.10 -6.49 1.66
CA ALA A 259 16.31 -6.24 0.87
C ALA A 259 17.56 -6.93 1.45
N GLU A 260 17.67 -7.03 2.78
CA GLU A 260 18.79 -7.68 3.45
C GLU A 260 18.88 -9.19 3.14
N MET A 261 17.75 -9.83 2.88
CA MET A 261 17.72 -11.26 2.58
C MET A 261 18.42 -11.63 1.26
N LEU A 262 18.69 -10.67 0.38
CA LEU A 262 19.52 -10.91 -0.80
C LEU A 262 20.97 -11.22 -0.43
N SER A 263 21.40 -10.94 0.79
CA SER A 263 22.72 -11.37 1.29
C SER A 263 22.89 -12.91 1.36
N HIS A 264 21.79 -13.65 1.36
CA HIS A 264 21.79 -15.11 1.40
C HIS A 264 21.91 -15.76 0.01
N THR A 265 21.87 -15.00 -1.06
CA THR A 265 21.74 -15.56 -2.43
C THR A 265 23.07 -15.92 -3.07
N ILE A 266 24.22 -15.75 -2.41
CA ILE A 266 25.47 -15.55 -3.17
C ILE A 266 26.63 -16.26 -2.56
N SER A 267 26.93 -17.49 -3.06
CA SER A 267 28.31 -18.01 -3.06
C SER A 267 28.58 -18.79 -4.33
N ASP A 268 29.81 -18.69 -4.83
CA ASP A 268 30.28 -19.43 -6.01
C ASP A 268 30.42 -20.93 -5.75
N ASN A 269 30.25 -21.40 -4.50
CA ASN A 269 30.47 -22.77 -4.06
C ASN A 269 29.19 -23.51 -3.65
N ASN A 270 27.99 -23.04 -4.05
CA ASN A 270 26.69 -23.58 -3.61
C ASN A 270 26.48 -23.55 -2.07
N GLU A 271 27.29 -22.86 -1.33
CA GLU A 271 27.07 -22.60 0.09
C GLU A 271 26.34 -21.29 0.27
N VAL A 272 25.24 -21.31 1.00
CA VAL A 272 24.51 -20.09 1.41
C VAL A 272 25.39 -19.34 2.42
N VAL A 273 26.20 -18.43 1.92
CA VAL A 273 27.04 -17.55 2.75
C VAL A 273 26.35 -16.20 2.87
N LYS A 274 26.06 -15.79 4.11
CA LYS A 274 25.65 -14.42 4.40
C LYS A 274 26.82 -13.47 4.14
N ASN A 275 26.86 -12.87 2.96
CA ASN A 275 27.86 -11.86 2.64
C ASN A 275 27.19 -10.48 2.56
N ARG A 276 27.48 -9.64 3.56
CA ARG A 276 27.03 -8.24 3.61
C ARG A 276 28.13 -7.23 3.31
N GLU A 277 29.39 -7.70 3.23
CA GLU A 277 30.52 -6.82 2.96
C GLU A 277 30.59 -6.43 1.48
N ARG A 278 30.10 -7.31 0.60
CA ARG A 278 30.16 -7.09 -0.85
C ARG A 278 28.90 -7.60 -1.55
N VAL A 279 28.28 -6.71 -2.34
CA VAL A 279 27.17 -7.08 -3.22
C VAL A 279 27.73 -7.70 -4.50
N ASP A 280 27.27 -8.91 -4.84
CA ASP A 280 27.49 -9.47 -6.17
C ASP A 280 26.49 -8.83 -7.16
N SER A 281 26.96 -7.78 -7.83
CA SER A 281 26.12 -7.02 -8.74
C SER A 281 25.61 -7.84 -9.94
N ILE A 282 26.35 -8.88 -10.38
CA ILE A 282 25.92 -9.69 -11.53
C ILE A 282 24.67 -10.49 -11.16
N ARG A 283 24.69 -11.17 -10.01
CA ARG A 283 23.56 -11.97 -9.52
C ARG A 283 22.38 -11.11 -9.13
N VAL A 284 22.63 -10.01 -8.41
CA VAL A 284 21.56 -9.07 -8.03
C VAL A 284 20.88 -8.48 -9.26
N ASN A 285 21.64 -8.07 -10.29
CA ASN A 285 21.08 -7.59 -11.54
C ASN A 285 20.28 -8.67 -12.27
N SER A 286 20.70 -9.96 -12.24
CA SER A 286 19.92 -11.05 -12.79
C SER A 286 18.56 -11.20 -12.10
N ILE A 287 18.55 -11.15 -10.76
CA ILE A 287 17.32 -11.19 -9.95
C ILE A 287 16.42 -10.00 -10.31
N PHE A 288 16.94 -8.78 -10.36
CA PHE A 288 16.16 -7.59 -10.66
C PHE A 288 15.60 -7.56 -12.07
N ASN A 289 16.37 -8.00 -13.08
CA ASN A 289 15.87 -8.15 -14.44
C ASN A 289 14.68 -9.13 -14.48
N LYS A 290 14.76 -10.23 -13.71
CA LYS A 290 13.67 -11.22 -13.64
C LYS A 290 12.46 -10.68 -12.90
N MET A 291 12.65 -9.88 -11.85
CA MET A 291 11.56 -9.20 -11.16
C MET A 291 10.83 -8.22 -12.09
N ILE A 292 11.56 -7.46 -12.90
CA ILE A 292 10.98 -6.55 -13.89
C ILE A 292 10.21 -7.33 -14.97
N GLU A 293 10.81 -8.39 -15.52
CA GLU A 293 10.18 -9.26 -16.54
C GLU A 293 8.87 -9.89 -16.05
N ASN A 294 8.84 -10.32 -14.78
CA ASN A 294 7.70 -11.02 -14.16
C ASN A 294 6.78 -10.09 -13.37
N GLU A 295 7.01 -8.75 -13.41
CA GLU A 295 6.22 -7.74 -12.69
C GLU A 295 6.16 -7.98 -11.17
N ILE A 296 7.26 -8.46 -10.58
CA ILE A 296 7.36 -8.77 -9.14
C ILE A 296 7.71 -7.50 -8.38
N PHE A 297 6.87 -7.11 -7.42
CA PHE A 297 7.14 -5.98 -6.54
C PHE A 297 8.21 -6.30 -5.49
N PHE A 298 9.03 -5.31 -5.19
CA PHE A 298 10.01 -5.40 -4.11
C PHE A 298 9.51 -4.64 -2.88
N ASP A 299 9.22 -5.37 -1.83
CA ASP A 299 8.83 -4.89 -0.51
C ASP A 299 10.10 -4.85 0.37
N VAL A 300 10.77 -3.71 0.34
CA VAL A 300 12.18 -3.64 0.75
C VAL A 300 12.41 -3.59 2.26
N THR A 301 11.46 -3.04 3.03
CA THR A 301 11.48 -2.90 4.50
C THR A 301 12.78 -2.31 5.03
N LEU A 302 13.22 -1.18 4.43
CA LEU A 302 14.54 -0.62 4.66
C LEU A 302 14.71 -0.06 6.08
N GLU A 303 13.68 0.65 6.59
CA GLU A 303 13.69 1.25 7.93
C GLU A 303 13.88 0.23 9.05
N LEU A 304 13.40 -1.01 8.85
CA LEU A 304 13.58 -2.11 9.80
C LEU A 304 15.06 -2.27 10.21
N TYR A 305 15.98 -2.22 9.24
CA TYR A 305 17.40 -2.45 9.48
C TYR A 305 18.07 -1.27 10.17
N TYR A 306 17.66 -0.04 9.84
CA TYR A 306 18.11 1.16 10.53
C TYR A 306 17.66 1.18 11.99
N LYS A 307 16.40 0.84 12.22
CA LYS A 307 15.78 0.83 13.55
C LYS A 307 16.41 -0.20 14.50
N TYR A 308 16.60 -1.44 14.03
CA TYR A 308 17.01 -2.54 14.90
C TYR A 308 18.51 -2.74 14.97
N TYR A 309 19.26 -2.33 13.95
CA TYR A 309 20.72 -2.59 13.89
C TYR A 309 21.55 -1.32 13.85
N GLY A 310 20.95 -0.17 13.66
CA GLY A 310 21.62 1.13 13.55
C GLY A 310 22.14 1.42 12.14
N GLU A 311 22.37 2.71 11.88
CA GLU A 311 22.80 3.23 10.57
C GLU A 311 24.15 2.67 10.10
N ASP A 312 25.07 2.47 11.03
CA ASP A 312 26.44 1.99 10.73
C ASP A 312 26.54 0.48 10.55
N SER A 313 25.46 -0.27 10.78
CA SER A 313 25.46 -1.71 10.65
C SER A 313 25.63 -2.17 9.19
N ASP A 314 26.29 -3.32 9.02
CA ASP A 314 26.45 -3.94 7.70
C ASP A 314 25.08 -4.27 7.06
N ARG A 315 24.06 -4.59 7.90
CA ARG A 315 22.71 -4.86 7.43
C ARG A 315 22.05 -3.64 6.81
N ALA A 316 22.10 -2.48 7.47
CA ALA A 316 21.56 -1.24 6.96
C ALA A 316 22.30 -0.79 5.69
N LYS A 317 23.63 -0.84 5.69
CA LYS A 317 24.48 -0.47 4.54
C LYS A 317 24.20 -1.38 3.33
N PHE A 318 24.20 -2.70 3.54
CA PHE A 318 23.89 -3.67 2.48
C PHE A 318 22.49 -3.46 1.92
N SER A 319 21.45 -3.38 2.77
CA SER A 319 20.07 -3.17 2.35
C SER A 319 19.92 -1.87 1.55
N THR A 320 20.59 -0.80 2.00
CA THR A 320 20.58 0.48 1.28
C THR A 320 21.18 0.34 -0.12
N GLN A 321 22.29 -0.38 -0.26
CA GLN A 321 22.92 -0.62 -1.55
C GLN A 321 22.00 -1.43 -2.47
N ILE A 322 21.35 -2.46 -1.97
CA ILE A 322 20.38 -3.27 -2.72
C ILE A 322 19.21 -2.41 -3.20
N VAL A 323 18.65 -1.55 -2.33
CA VAL A 323 17.54 -0.67 -2.71
C VAL A 323 17.98 0.35 -3.76
N LYS A 324 19.18 0.94 -3.66
CA LYS A 324 19.73 1.83 -4.69
C LYS A 324 19.82 1.14 -6.04
N MET A 325 20.37 -0.07 -6.09
CA MET A 325 20.45 -0.85 -7.33
C MET A 325 19.05 -1.17 -7.90
N ALA A 326 18.09 -1.50 -7.06
CA ALA A 326 16.71 -1.76 -7.48
C ALA A 326 16.08 -0.50 -8.11
N LEU A 327 16.28 0.67 -7.50
CA LEU A 327 15.81 1.96 -8.02
C LEU A 327 16.45 2.30 -9.37
N GLU A 328 17.76 2.14 -9.50
CA GLU A 328 18.53 2.41 -10.73
C GLU A 328 18.07 1.53 -11.89
N MET A 329 17.67 0.28 -11.60
CA MET A 329 17.17 -0.67 -12.60
C MET A 329 15.68 -0.53 -12.90
N GLY A 330 14.92 0.23 -12.09
CA GLY A 330 13.49 0.40 -12.26
C GLY A 330 12.64 -0.76 -11.72
N VAL A 331 13.14 -1.50 -10.73
CA VAL A 331 12.35 -2.53 -10.03
C VAL A 331 11.17 -1.85 -9.32
N PRO A 332 9.93 -2.35 -9.47
CA PRO A 332 8.78 -1.74 -8.81
C PRO A 332 8.84 -1.96 -7.29
N ILE A 333 8.95 -0.86 -6.53
CA ILE A 333 9.04 -0.90 -5.06
C ILE A 333 7.69 -0.57 -4.44
N VAL A 334 7.34 -1.27 -3.37
CA VAL A 334 6.26 -0.92 -2.43
C VAL A 334 6.84 -0.60 -1.06
N ALA A 335 6.28 0.42 -0.41
CA ALA A 335 6.70 0.81 0.93
C ALA A 335 5.99 -0.05 1.97
N GLY A 336 6.78 -0.74 2.78
CA GLY A 336 6.34 -1.59 3.87
C GLY A 336 7.29 -1.48 5.06
N SER A 337 6.74 -1.24 6.25
CA SER A 337 7.56 -0.95 7.44
C SER A 337 8.06 -2.18 8.19
N ASP A 338 7.44 -3.34 7.95
CA ASP A 338 7.65 -4.57 8.75
C ASP A 338 7.54 -4.33 10.27
N SER A 339 6.66 -3.42 10.63
CA SER A 339 6.50 -3.01 12.02
C SER A 339 5.43 -3.84 12.72
N GLU A 340 5.78 -4.38 13.86
CA GLU A 340 4.81 -4.95 14.79
C GLU A 340 3.93 -3.81 15.34
N GLY A 341 2.65 -3.81 14.96
CA GLY A 341 1.68 -2.86 15.47
C GLY A 341 1.57 -1.52 14.75
N PHE A 342 2.14 -1.35 13.56
CA PHE A 342 2.11 -0.13 12.73
C PHE A 342 2.67 1.14 13.41
N TRP A 343 3.20 1.03 14.64
CA TRP A 343 3.70 2.13 15.42
C TRP A 343 5.19 2.01 15.66
N ASN A 344 5.91 3.04 15.25
CA ASN A 344 7.29 3.26 15.64
C ASN A 344 7.35 4.39 16.66
N GLN A 345 7.60 4.08 17.94
CA GLN A 345 7.71 5.08 19.01
C GLN A 345 6.54 6.08 19.04
N GLY A 346 5.30 5.60 18.84
CA GLY A 346 4.11 6.44 18.83
C GLY A 346 3.80 7.12 17.49
N LYS A 347 4.54 6.82 16.43
CA LYS A 347 4.35 7.33 15.07
C LYS A 347 3.88 6.21 14.13
N ILE A 348 3.28 6.57 13.01
CA ILE A 348 2.95 5.61 11.94
C ILE A 348 4.25 5.16 11.29
N ALA A 349 4.51 3.84 11.33
CA ALA A 349 5.77 3.26 10.90
C ALA A 349 6.04 3.45 9.40
N LEU A 350 4.99 3.44 8.56
CA LEU A 350 5.10 3.71 7.12
C LEU A 350 5.78 5.05 6.81
N TYR A 351 5.59 6.08 7.65
CA TYR A 351 6.25 7.36 7.43
C TYR A 351 7.78 7.27 7.55
N ASP A 352 8.24 6.47 8.51
CA ASP A 352 9.66 6.29 8.74
C ASP A 352 10.29 5.51 7.58
N GLU A 353 9.58 4.50 7.03
CA GLU A 353 10.01 3.79 5.82
C GLU A 353 10.14 4.74 4.62
N LEU A 354 9.12 5.56 4.34
CA LEU A 354 9.15 6.53 3.22
C LEU A 354 10.30 7.53 3.34
N ILE A 355 10.54 8.03 4.55
CA ILE A 355 11.64 8.96 4.82
C ILE A 355 12.98 8.26 4.62
N THR A 356 13.14 7.02 5.09
CA THR A 356 14.37 6.26 4.94
C THR A 356 14.65 5.92 3.48
N LEU A 357 13.63 5.55 2.70
CA LEU A 357 13.76 5.33 1.26
C LEU A 357 14.28 6.57 0.53
N VAL A 358 13.79 7.75 0.87
CA VAL A 358 14.24 9.01 0.25
C VAL A 358 15.63 9.40 0.76
N GLU A 359 15.81 9.52 2.08
CA GLU A 359 17.02 10.10 2.66
C GLU A 359 18.25 9.17 2.56
N LYS A 360 18.04 7.85 2.62
CA LYS A 360 19.14 6.88 2.63
C LYS A 360 19.35 6.19 1.29
N ALA A 361 18.27 5.79 0.61
CA ALA A 361 18.38 5.10 -0.67
C ALA A 361 18.32 6.05 -1.89
N GLY A 362 17.93 7.31 -1.71
CA GLY A 362 17.87 8.30 -2.80
C GLY A 362 16.65 8.17 -3.70
N MET A 363 15.58 7.54 -3.21
CA MET A 363 14.30 7.52 -3.92
C MET A 363 13.75 8.95 -4.05
N SER A 364 13.16 9.30 -5.19
CA SER A 364 12.50 10.60 -5.31
C SER A 364 11.24 10.66 -4.45
N ASN A 365 10.86 11.87 -3.97
CA ASN A 365 9.64 12.05 -3.18
C ASN A 365 8.40 11.54 -3.93
N HIS A 366 8.36 11.74 -5.25
CA HIS A 366 7.30 11.25 -6.12
C HIS A 366 7.23 9.72 -6.11
N ALA A 367 8.36 9.04 -6.34
CA ALA A 367 8.43 7.58 -6.31
C ALA A 367 8.08 7.02 -4.92
N ALA A 368 8.45 7.72 -3.84
CA ALA A 368 8.09 7.35 -2.48
C ALA A 368 6.57 7.41 -2.25
N LEU A 369 5.88 8.47 -2.68
CA LEU A 369 4.42 8.52 -2.61
C LEU A 369 3.77 7.42 -3.45
N LYS A 370 4.27 7.18 -4.67
CA LYS A 370 3.77 6.11 -5.55
C LYS A 370 3.96 4.73 -4.93
N SER A 371 5.07 4.50 -4.21
CA SER A 371 5.35 3.24 -3.51
C SER A 371 4.41 2.98 -2.32
N ALA A 372 3.70 4.00 -1.82
CA ALA A 372 2.72 3.89 -0.74
C ALA A 372 1.27 4.14 -1.21
N THR A 373 1.00 4.29 -2.51
CA THR A 373 -0.34 4.54 -3.05
C THR A 373 -0.67 3.60 -4.21
N TYR A 374 -0.20 3.89 -5.41
CA TYR A 374 -0.52 3.15 -6.63
C TYR A 374 0.14 1.77 -6.69
N ASN A 375 1.44 1.68 -6.40
CA ASN A 375 2.15 0.40 -6.47
C ASN A 375 1.56 -0.67 -5.55
N PRO A 376 1.24 -0.39 -4.26
CA PRO A 376 0.57 -1.38 -3.42
C PRO A 376 -0.85 -1.71 -3.88
N ALA A 377 -1.58 -0.79 -4.52
CA ALA A 377 -2.87 -1.10 -5.11
C ALA A 377 -2.74 -2.13 -6.25
N LEU A 378 -1.76 -1.95 -7.14
CA LEU A 378 -1.41 -2.95 -8.16
C LEU A 378 -1.00 -4.28 -7.55
N LEU A 379 -0.09 -4.26 -6.58
CA LEU A 379 0.36 -5.45 -5.87
C LEU A 379 -0.81 -6.24 -5.26
N LEU A 380 -1.77 -5.55 -4.69
CA LEU A 380 -2.96 -6.16 -4.07
C LEU A 380 -4.06 -6.53 -5.08
N GLY A 381 -4.00 -6.00 -6.32
CA GLY A 381 -5.03 -6.19 -7.35
C GLY A 381 -6.32 -5.47 -7.02
N ILE A 382 -6.19 -4.29 -6.46
CA ILE A 382 -7.29 -3.40 -6.09
C ILE A 382 -7.20 -2.06 -6.81
N ASP A 383 -6.33 -1.97 -7.80
CA ASP A 383 -6.06 -0.75 -8.56
C ASP A 383 -7.25 -0.27 -9.40
N ASP A 384 -8.23 -1.13 -9.66
CA ASP A 384 -9.52 -0.71 -10.24
C ASP A 384 -10.33 0.17 -9.28
N GLU A 385 -10.16 0.03 -7.96
CA GLU A 385 -10.92 0.77 -6.95
C GLU A 385 -10.08 1.80 -6.18
N TYR A 386 -8.79 1.56 -5.96
CA TYR A 386 -7.92 2.34 -5.07
C TYR A 386 -6.59 2.75 -5.73
N GLY A 387 -5.78 3.50 -5.00
CA GLY A 387 -4.40 3.83 -5.36
C GLY A 387 -4.25 5.06 -6.25
N THR A 388 -5.35 5.60 -6.80
CA THR A 388 -5.34 6.85 -7.60
C THR A 388 -6.53 7.74 -7.29
N ILE A 389 -6.39 9.05 -7.56
CA ILE A 389 -7.51 10.00 -7.56
C ILE A 389 -8.03 10.10 -8.99
N SER A 390 -8.99 9.24 -9.33
CA SER A 390 -9.56 9.15 -10.68
C SER A 390 -11.09 8.89 -10.60
N ILE A 391 -11.80 9.32 -11.61
CA ILE A 391 -13.26 9.13 -11.70
C ILE A 391 -13.59 7.63 -11.65
N GLY A 392 -14.60 7.28 -10.85
CA GLY A 392 -15.09 5.91 -10.64
C GLY A 392 -14.40 5.15 -9.52
N LYS A 393 -13.31 5.67 -8.95
CA LYS A 393 -12.60 5.03 -7.83
C LYS A 393 -13.16 5.45 -6.47
N LYS A 394 -12.85 4.67 -5.47
CA LYS A 394 -13.19 4.96 -4.07
C LYS A 394 -12.50 6.24 -3.61
N ALA A 395 -13.23 7.03 -2.87
CA ALA A 395 -12.72 8.29 -2.31
C ALA A 395 -11.90 8.03 -1.05
N ASP A 396 -10.70 7.48 -1.27
CA ASP A 396 -9.62 7.35 -0.28
C ASP A 396 -8.55 8.37 -0.64
N ILE A 397 -8.53 9.52 0.06
CA ILE A 397 -7.70 10.68 -0.26
C ILE A 397 -7.07 11.24 1.03
N VAL A 398 -5.83 11.68 0.94
CA VAL A 398 -5.14 12.38 2.02
C VAL A 398 -4.85 13.81 1.61
N ALA A 399 -5.20 14.77 2.46
CA ALA A 399 -4.75 16.15 2.34
C ALA A 399 -3.67 16.45 3.38
N PHE A 400 -2.62 17.13 2.95
CA PHE A 400 -1.46 17.49 3.79
C PHE A 400 -1.41 18.99 4.01
N ASN A 401 -0.92 19.42 5.17
CA ASN A 401 -0.67 20.84 5.44
C ASN A 401 0.50 21.40 4.60
N LEU A 402 1.50 20.56 4.32
CA LEU A 402 2.64 20.88 3.45
C LEU A 402 2.86 19.70 2.48
N SER A 403 3.35 19.99 1.28
CA SER A 403 3.58 18.99 0.23
C SER A 403 4.68 17.99 0.61
N PRO A 404 4.41 16.67 0.61
CA PRO A 404 5.44 15.64 0.73
C PRO A 404 6.38 15.58 -0.49
N LEU A 405 6.01 16.18 -1.63
CA LEU A 405 6.90 16.28 -2.79
C LEU A 405 8.00 17.32 -2.60
N ASP A 406 7.75 18.35 -1.78
CA ASP A 406 8.75 19.35 -1.45
C ASP A 406 9.75 18.81 -0.41
N ASP A 407 9.25 18.09 0.58
CA ASP A 407 10.01 17.40 1.60
C ASP A 407 9.21 16.17 2.08
N ILE A 408 9.78 14.98 1.92
CA ILE A 408 9.09 13.74 2.29
C ILE A 408 8.68 13.71 3.77
N ARG A 409 9.38 14.43 4.66
CA ARG A 409 9.03 14.55 6.09
C ARG A 409 7.67 15.18 6.32
N ASN A 410 7.14 15.92 5.33
CA ASN A 410 5.79 16.48 5.37
C ASN A 410 4.69 15.42 5.31
N ILE A 411 5.01 14.16 4.99
CA ILE A 411 4.10 13.00 5.06
C ILE A 411 3.44 12.86 6.44
N ARG A 412 4.06 13.40 7.48
CA ARG A 412 3.55 13.42 8.86
C ARG A 412 2.51 14.51 9.13
N GLN A 413 2.36 15.48 8.21
CA GLN A 413 1.57 16.68 8.42
C GLN A 413 0.18 16.56 7.78
N ILE A 414 -0.59 15.58 8.25
CA ILE A 414 -1.94 15.33 7.74
C ILE A 414 -2.88 16.47 8.16
N HIS A 415 -3.60 17.04 7.19
CA HIS A 415 -4.68 17.98 7.38
C HIS A 415 -6.00 17.26 7.60
N LEU A 416 -6.35 16.37 6.66
CA LEU A 416 -7.50 15.47 6.76
C LEU A 416 -7.27 14.20 5.94
N THR A 417 -8.04 13.17 6.25
CA THR A 417 -8.15 11.95 5.45
C THR A 417 -9.60 11.78 5.02
N VAL A 418 -9.82 11.45 3.77
CA VAL A 418 -11.08 10.92 3.28
C VAL A 418 -10.90 9.42 3.13
N LYS A 419 -11.79 8.64 3.74
CA LYS A 419 -11.83 7.19 3.56
C LYS A 419 -13.24 6.73 3.28
N ASN A 420 -13.45 6.05 2.13
CA ASN A 420 -14.76 5.69 1.63
C ASN A 420 -15.73 6.91 1.64
N GLY A 421 -15.26 8.08 1.22
CA GLY A 421 -16.02 9.32 1.19
C GLY A 421 -16.25 10.00 2.55
N ILE A 422 -15.90 9.38 3.66
CA ILE A 422 -16.03 9.95 5.01
C ILE A 422 -14.77 10.74 5.38
N ILE A 423 -14.96 11.94 5.91
CA ILE A 423 -13.87 12.86 6.26
C ILE A 423 -13.47 12.67 7.71
N TYR A 424 -12.17 12.49 7.94
CA TYR A 424 -11.51 12.40 9.24
C TYR A 424 -10.51 13.55 9.37
N SER A 425 -10.73 14.45 10.30
CA SER A 425 -9.84 15.58 10.62
C SER A 425 -9.66 15.68 12.14
N LYS A 426 -8.48 16.13 12.57
CA LYS A 426 -8.19 16.38 14.00
C LYS A 426 -8.89 17.66 14.49
#